data_73088c5460278b634b9bebdc3aa4baaf
#
_entry.id   73088c5460278b634b9bebdc3aa4baaf
#
_cell.length_a   1.000
_cell.length_b   1.000
_cell.length_c   1.000
_cell.angle_alpha   90.00
_cell.angle_beta   90.00
_cell.angle_gamma   90.00
#
_symmetry.space_group_name_H-M   'P 1'
#
loop_
_entity.id
_entity.type
_entity.pdbx_description
1 polymer ?
#
loop_
_entity_poly.entity_id
_entity_poly.type
_entity_poly.pdbx_seq_one_letter_code
_entity_poly.pdbx_strand_id
1 'polypeptide(L)'
;MSEKGRGKTLPSNNRNRFSKQLLDDPLHNYLPYHNVVHTQSLEGGFALAYDNGVAHFQGPNSGAMRSFRTNYFYMMLLALHQRMSILCYEMAAADAARNAHPANALRTLREQIYDFAARCYFSQASFSEERDQLYRRWQRAFNINQMYDELKDQVHDIEGYLAQVARDRELEAREGELRQEAERNRLNALITLVLLPVSIASGLIQASPVVSNWINSGKTPATAELIAAVAAIAISVIVASLALKARRNK
;
A
#
# COMPACT_ATOMS: atom_id res chain seq x y z
N MET A 1 -51.22 -0.15 -64.09
CA MET A 1 -51.64 0.48 -62.85
C MET A 1 -50.65 0.00 -61.75
N SER A 2 -49.77 0.88 -61.33
CA SER A 2 -48.68 0.55 -60.40
C SER A 2 -49.11 0.96 -59.00
N GLU A 3 -49.29 0.00 -58.07
CA GLU A 3 -49.46 0.29 -56.65
C GLU A 3 -48.11 0.52 -56.00
N LYS A 4 -47.85 1.80 -55.70
CA LYS A 4 -46.75 2.21 -54.84
C LYS A 4 -47.03 1.73 -53.41
N GLY A 5 -46.25 0.77 -52.95
CA GLY A 5 -46.21 0.35 -51.53
C GLY A 5 -45.88 1.52 -50.64
N ARG A 6 -46.86 2.01 -49.88
CA ARG A 6 -46.68 2.98 -48.78
C ARG A 6 -45.83 2.31 -47.70
N GLY A 7 -44.57 2.69 -47.64
CA GLY A 7 -43.78 2.41 -46.45
C GLY A 7 -44.45 2.96 -45.19
N LYS A 8 -44.87 2.10 -44.28
CA LYS A 8 -45.33 2.50 -42.97
C LYS A 8 -44.18 3.18 -42.21
N THR A 9 -44.23 4.52 -42.16
CA THR A 9 -43.40 5.27 -41.25
C THR A 9 -43.78 4.93 -39.84
N LEU A 10 -42.88 4.31 -39.12
CA LEU A 10 -43.01 4.08 -37.68
C LEU A 10 -43.19 5.42 -36.93
N PRO A 11 -44.06 5.50 -35.90
CA PRO A 11 -44.34 6.74 -35.19
C PRO A 11 -43.08 7.34 -34.58
N SER A 12 -42.89 8.64 -34.77
CA SER A 12 -41.69 9.42 -34.45
C SER A 12 -41.48 9.71 -32.95
N ASN A 13 -42.16 9.00 -32.07
CA ASN A 13 -42.17 9.32 -30.64
C ASN A 13 -41.38 8.30 -29.77
N ASN A 14 -40.34 7.71 -30.29
CA ASN A 14 -39.51 6.82 -29.51
C ASN A 14 -38.29 7.61 -28.92
N ARG A 15 -38.42 8.04 -27.66
CA ARG A 15 -37.38 8.78 -26.91
C ARG A 15 -36.09 7.98 -26.71
N ASN A 16 -36.06 6.70 -27.04
CA ASN A 16 -34.93 5.78 -26.91
C ASN A 16 -34.31 5.39 -28.26
N ARG A 17 -34.19 6.33 -29.19
CA ARG A 17 -33.41 6.06 -30.43
C ARG A 17 -31.93 6.07 -30.08
N PHE A 18 -31.29 4.91 -30.16
CA PHE A 18 -29.84 4.87 -30.29
C PHE A 18 -29.39 5.78 -31.45
N SER A 19 -28.42 6.62 -31.21
CA SER A 19 -27.91 7.49 -32.26
C SER A 19 -27.33 6.61 -33.39
N LYS A 20 -27.47 7.01 -34.63
CA LYS A 20 -26.87 6.30 -35.77
C LYS A 20 -25.34 6.15 -35.58
N GLN A 21 -24.70 7.14 -34.95
CA GLN A 21 -23.29 7.11 -34.59
C GLN A 21 -22.93 5.93 -33.68
N LEU A 22 -23.78 5.57 -32.73
CA LEU A 22 -23.56 4.41 -31.87
C LEU A 22 -23.68 3.08 -32.63
N LEU A 23 -24.56 3.00 -33.63
CA LEU A 23 -24.72 1.82 -34.48
C LEU A 23 -23.57 1.66 -35.47
N ASP A 24 -22.97 2.76 -35.89
CA ASP A 24 -21.84 2.78 -36.82
C ASP A 24 -20.47 2.70 -36.09
N ASP A 25 -20.44 2.73 -34.76
CA ASP A 25 -19.23 2.71 -33.97
C ASP A 25 -18.61 1.29 -33.93
N PRO A 26 -17.43 1.10 -34.55
CA PRO A 26 -16.74 -0.20 -34.54
C PRO A 26 -16.27 -0.63 -33.16
N LEU A 27 -16.24 0.25 -32.15
CA LEU A 27 -15.91 -0.10 -30.78
C LEU A 27 -17.04 -0.89 -30.13
N HIS A 28 -18.29 -0.55 -30.45
CA HIS A 28 -19.46 -1.17 -29.85
C HIS A 28 -20.06 -2.30 -30.72
N ASN A 29 -19.80 -2.25 -32.03
CA ASN A 29 -20.39 -3.19 -32.99
C ASN A 29 -19.33 -4.10 -33.63
N TYR A 30 -19.68 -5.36 -33.78
CA TYR A 30 -18.86 -6.37 -34.42
C TYR A 30 -19.69 -7.15 -35.42
N LEU A 31 -19.20 -7.27 -36.63
CA LEU A 31 -19.83 -8.02 -37.72
C LEU A 31 -19.04 -9.33 -37.94
N PRO A 32 -19.33 -10.42 -37.21
CA PRO A 32 -18.66 -11.68 -37.41
C PRO A 32 -19.02 -12.30 -38.75
N TYR A 33 -20.22 -12.06 -39.23
CA TYR A 33 -20.75 -12.56 -40.47
C TYR A 33 -21.49 -11.45 -41.24
N HIS A 34 -21.60 -11.61 -42.53
CA HIS A 34 -22.43 -10.73 -43.37
C HIS A 34 -23.86 -10.72 -42.82
N ASN A 35 -24.42 -9.53 -42.62
CA ASN A 35 -25.79 -9.34 -42.08
C ASN A 35 -26.03 -9.80 -40.63
N VAL A 36 -24.98 -9.97 -39.83
CA VAL A 36 -25.09 -10.21 -38.38
C VAL A 36 -24.23 -9.24 -37.62
N VAL A 37 -24.84 -8.41 -36.79
CA VAL A 37 -24.18 -7.42 -35.94
C VAL A 37 -24.29 -7.87 -34.49
N HIS A 38 -23.15 -7.89 -33.80
CA HIS A 38 -23.09 -8.07 -32.35
C HIS A 38 -22.77 -6.73 -31.71
N THR A 39 -23.55 -6.37 -30.70
CA THR A 39 -23.36 -5.13 -29.91
C THR A 39 -23.12 -5.50 -28.45
N GLN A 40 -22.18 -4.77 -27.83
CA GLN A 40 -21.78 -4.96 -26.43
C GLN A 40 -21.74 -3.63 -25.70
N SER A 41 -22.30 -3.61 -24.49
CA SER A 41 -22.32 -2.45 -23.61
C SER A 41 -22.18 -2.89 -22.16
N LEU A 42 -22.09 -1.93 -21.23
CA LEU A 42 -22.09 -2.19 -19.79
C LEU A 42 -23.37 -2.90 -19.31
N GLU A 43 -24.48 -2.66 -19.98
CA GLU A 43 -25.80 -3.19 -19.60
C GLU A 43 -26.04 -4.59 -20.18
N GLY A 44 -25.27 -5.00 -21.18
CA GLY A 44 -25.39 -6.28 -21.84
C GLY A 44 -25.02 -6.24 -23.30
N GLY A 45 -25.34 -7.32 -24.02
CA GLY A 45 -25.12 -7.43 -25.43
C GLY A 45 -26.24 -8.11 -26.16
N PHE A 46 -26.35 -7.83 -27.44
CA PHE A 46 -27.31 -8.46 -28.31
C PHE A 46 -26.70 -8.78 -29.68
N ALA A 47 -27.32 -9.74 -30.38
CA ALA A 47 -27.03 -10.02 -31.76
C ALA A 47 -28.25 -9.66 -32.61
N LEU A 48 -28.02 -8.91 -33.65
CA LEU A 48 -29.04 -8.54 -34.64
C LEU A 48 -28.69 -9.17 -35.97
N ALA A 49 -29.61 -9.96 -36.50
CA ALA A 49 -29.51 -10.52 -37.85
C ALA A 49 -30.56 -9.85 -38.72
N TYR A 50 -30.19 -9.54 -39.97
CA TYR A 50 -31.07 -8.95 -40.96
C TYR A 50 -30.88 -9.63 -42.34
N ASP A 51 -31.84 -9.48 -43.22
CA ASP A 51 -31.85 -10.12 -44.53
C ASP A 51 -31.50 -11.62 -44.49
N ASN A 52 -30.51 -12.04 -45.25
CA ASN A 52 -30.08 -13.46 -45.30
C ASN A 52 -29.45 -13.93 -43.98
N GLY A 53 -28.98 -13.03 -43.12
CA GLY A 53 -28.43 -13.34 -41.78
C GLY A 53 -29.47 -13.96 -40.85
N VAL A 54 -30.76 -13.65 -41.03
CA VAL A 54 -31.88 -14.17 -40.24
C VAL A 54 -31.93 -15.72 -40.33
N ALA A 55 -31.60 -16.28 -41.47
CA ALA A 55 -31.59 -17.73 -41.66
C ALA A 55 -30.66 -18.49 -40.69
N HIS A 56 -29.57 -17.83 -40.25
CA HIS A 56 -28.62 -18.43 -39.30
C HIS A 56 -29.20 -18.56 -37.88
N PHE A 57 -30.24 -17.76 -37.54
CA PHE A 57 -30.90 -17.74 -36.23
C PHE A 57 -32.28 -18.41 -36.24
N GLN A 58 -32.70 -18.96 -37.39
CA GLN A 58 -34.00 -19.64 -37.48
C GLN A 58 -34.00 -20.94 -36.69
N GLY A 59 -34.87 -21.00 -35.71
CA GLY A 59 -35.08 -22.14 -34.83
C GLY A 59 -34.15 -22.18 -33.60
N PRO A 60 -34.63 -22.78 -32.50
CA PRO A 60 -33.94 -22.80 -31.22
C PRO A 60 -32.61 -23.60 -31.24
N ASN A 61 -32.44 -24.46 -32.23
CA ASN A 61 -31.27 -25.34 -32.41
C ASN A 61 -30.34 -24.90 -33.57
N SER A 62 -30.55 -23.72 -34.13
CA SER A 62 -29.66 -23.18 -35.16
C SER A 62 -28.22 -23.07 -34.61
N GLY A 63 -27.22 -23.25 -35.46
CA GLY A 63 -25.81 -23.17 -35.07
C GLY A 63 -25.45 -21.82 -34.44
N ALA A 64 -25.97 -20.72 -34.98
CA ALA A 64 -25.77 -19.38 -34.47
C ALA A 64 -26.40 -19.19 -33.09
N MET A 65 -27.64 -19.67 -32.89
CA MET A 65 -28.31 -19.57 -31.58
C MET A 65 -27.60 -20.41 -30.51
N ARG A 66 -27.10 -21.60 -30.89
CA ARG A 66 -26.30 -22.44 -30.00
C ARG A 66 -25.00 -21.73 -29.63
N SER A 67 -24.25 -21.18 -30.59
CA SER A 67 -23.03 -20.43 -30.34
C SER A 67 -23.29 -19.20 -29.45
N PHE A 68 -24.38 -18.48 -29.65
CA PHE A 68 -24.77 -17.34 -28.83
C PHE A 68 -25.02 -17.74 -27.37
N ARG A 69 -25.78 -18.83 -27.15
CA ARG A 69 -26.11 -19.31 -25.79
C ARG A 69 -24.94 -19.94 -25.05
N THR A 70 -23.94 -20.44 -25.77
CA THR A 70 -22.79 -21.09 -25.17
C THR A 70 -21.54 -20.19 -25.25
N ASN A 71 -20.91 -20.10 -26.42
CA ASN A 71 -19.62 -19.46 -26.58
C ASN A 71 -19.66 -17.96 -26.21
N TYR A 72 -20.66 -17.23 -26.73
CA TYR A 72 -20.74 -15.79 -26.52
C TYR A 72 -21.15 -15.45 -25.10
N PHE A 73 -22.08 -16.23 -24.55
CA PHE A 73 -22.49 -16.08 -23.16
C PHE A 73 -21.33 -16.36 -22.18
N TYR A 74 -20.54 -17.41 -22.42
CA TYR A 74 -19.38 -17.69 -21.56
C TYR A 74 -18.30 -16.63 -21.65
N MET A 75 -18.06 -16.02 -22.82
CA MET A 75 -17.11 -14.91 -22.94
C MET A 75 -17.58 -13.68 -22.16
N MET A 76 -18.87 -13.36 -22.19
CA MET A 76 -19.47 -12.31 -21.37
C MET A 76 -19.33 -12.63 -19.88
N LEU A 77 -19.67 -13.85 -19.48
CA LEU A 77 -19.64 -14.26 -18.08
C LEU A 77 -18.20 -14.21 -17.52
N LEU A 78 -17.21 -14.62 -18.32
CA LEU A 78 -15.80 -14.53 -17.93
C LEU A 78 -15.38 -13.07 -17.71
N ALA A 79 -15.70 -12.19 -18.65
CA ALA A 79 -15.41 -10.77 -18.52
C ALA A 79 -16.16 -10.11 -17.35
N LEU A 80 -17.43 -10.48 -17.13
CA LEU A 80 -18.21 -10.01 -15.99
C LEU A 80 -17.59 -10.47 -14.66
N HIS A 81 -17.16 -11.72 -14.58
CA HIS A 81 -16.44 -12.23 -13.40
C HIS A 81 -15.18 -11.41 -13.12
N GLN A 82 -14.37 -11.10 -14.14
CA GLN A 82 -13.19 -10.26 -13.99
C GLN A 82 -13.56 -8.87 -13.43
N ARG A 83 -14.56 -8.22 -14.01
CA ARG A 83 -15.05 -6.92 -13.54
C ARG A 83 -15.48 -6.96 -12.07
N MET A 84 -16.30 -7.93 -11.71
CA MET A 84 -16.79 -8.07 -10.34
C MET A 84 -15.67 -8.35 -9.34
N SER A 85 -14.68 -9.17 -9.74
CA SER A 85 -13.50 -9.43 -8.90
C SER A 85 -12.69 -8.16 -8.66
N ILE A 86 -12.44 -7.35 -9.70
CA ILE A 86 -11.71 -6.09 -9.57
C ILE A 86 -12.45 -5.14 -8.62
N LEU A 87 -13.76 -4.96 -8.78
CA LEU A 87 -14.58 -4.14 -7.87
C LEU A 87 -14.50 -4.62 -6.41
N CYS A 88 -14.52 -5.94 -6.20
CA CYS A 88 -14.34 -6.50 -4.85
C CYS A 88 -12.95 -6.18 -4.28
N TYR A 89 -11.90 -6.22 -5.09
CA TYR A 89 -10.56 -5.86 -4.65
C TYR A 89 -10.39 -4.36 -4.39
N GLU A 90 -11.02 -3.48 -5.16
CA GLU A 90 -11.07 -2.03 -4.88
C GLU A 90 -11.71 -1.75 -3.52
N MET A 91 -12.85 -2.38 -3.25
CA MET A 91 -13.50 -2.28 -1.92
C MET A 91 -12.60 -2.83 -0.81
N ALA A 92 -11.95 -3.98 -1.04
CA ALA A 92 -11.03 -4.57 -0.07
C ALA A 92 -9.78 -3.69 0.16
N ALA A 93 -9.30 -2.98 -0.85
CA ALA A 93 -8.18 -2.03 -0.71
C ALA A 93 -8.56 -0.85 0.20
N ALA A 94 -9.76 -0.29 0.01
CA ALA A 94 -10.29 0.77 0.85
C ALA A 94 -10.47 0.32 2.31
N ASP A 95 -10.92 -0.92 2.53
CA ASP A 95 -11.09 -1.49 3.87
C ASP A 95 -9.73 -1.84 4.51
N ALA A 96 -8.79 -2.36 3.74
CA ALA A 96 -7.44 -2.66 4.21
C ALA A 96 -6.71 -1.39 4.70
N ALA A 97 -6.88 -0.26 4.03
CA ALA A 97 -6.31 1.02 4.44
C ALA A 97 -6.85 1.52 5.80
N ARG A 98 -8.06 1.12 6.18
CA ARG A 98 -8.70 1.48 7.47
C ARG A 98 -8.43 0.48 8.58
N ASN A 99 -7.76 -0.62 8.30
CA ASN A 99 -7.52 -1.68 9.27
C ASN A 99 -6.55 -1.22 10.38
N ALA A 100 -6.61 -1.88 11.55
CA ALA A 100 -5.65 -1.66 12.63
C ALA A 100 -4.21 -2.00 12.23
N HIS A 101 -4.03 -2.94 11.31
CA HIS A 101 -2.74 -3.35 10.76
C HIS A 101 -2.75 -3.26 9.22
N PRO A 102 -2.76 -2.04 8.67
CA PRO A 102 -2.98 -1.82 7.24
C PRO A 102 -1.89 -2.46 6.37
N ALA A 103 -0.65 -2.45 6.79
CA ALA A 103 0.46 -3.04 6.04
C ALA A 103 0.28 -4.55 5.80
N ASN A 104 -0.17 -5.30 6.80
CA ASN A 104 -0.42 -6.74 6.67
C ASN A 104 -1.65 -7.01 5.80
N ALA A 105 -2.72 -6.24 6.00
CA ALA A 105 -3.95 -6.39 5.21
C ALA A 105 -3.70 -6.11 3.73
N LEU A 106 -2.93 -5.07 3.39
CA LEU A 106 -2.55 -4.74 2.02
C LEU A 106 -1.62 -5.79 1.40
N ARG A 107 -0.69 -6.34 2.17
CA ARG A 107 0.16 -7.44 1.69
C ARG A 107 -0.68 -8.66 1.29
N THR A 108 -1.62 -9.05 2.12
CA THR A 108 -2.53 -10.17 1.82
C THR A 108 -3.39 -9.87 0.59
N LEU A 109 -3.92 -8.64 0.49
CA LEU A 109 -4.70 -8.21 -0.66
C LEU A 109 -3.86 -8.26 -1.95
N ARG A 110 -2.62 -7.79 -1.92
CA ARG A 110 -1.71 -7.87 -3.06
C ARG A 110 -1.47 -9.30 -3.53
N GLU A 111 -1.26 -10.22 -2.59
CA GLU A 111 -1.11 -11.65 -2.90
C GLU A 111 -2.37 -12.20 -3.59
N GLN A 112 -3.57 -11.81 -3.14
CA GLN A 112 -4.84 -12.17 -3.76
C GLN A 112 -5.00 -11.59 -5.17
N ILE A 113 -4.60 -10.33 -5.38
CA ILE A 113 -4.63 -9.69 -6.71
C ILE A 113 -3.67 -10.40 -7.68
N TYR A 114 -2.46 -10.79 -7.23
CA TYR A 114 -1.54 -11.55 -8.06
C TYR A 114 -2.07 -12.95 -8.40
N ASP A 115 -2.70 -13.65 -7.45
CA ASP A 115 -3.33 -14.94 -7.69
C ASP A 115 -4.50 -14.82 -8.68
N PHE A 116 -5.33 -13.80 -8.54
CA PHE A 116 -6.37 -13.45 -9.49
C PHE A 116 -5.79 -13.17 -10.89
N ALA A 117 -4.74 -12.35 -10.98
CA ALA A 117 -4.10 -12.03 -12.24
C ALA A 117 -3.55 -13.28 -12.93
N ALA A 118 -2.95 -14.19 -12.17
CA ALA A 118 -2.38 -15.43 -12.70
C ALA A 118 -3.44 -16.44 -13.16
N ARG A 119 -4.60 -16.48 -12.50
CA ARG A 119 -5.62 -17.52 -12.74
C ARG A 119 -6.84 -17.05 -13.51
N CYS A 120 -7.19 -15.79 -13.42
CA CYS A 120 -8.46 -15.27 -13.92
C CYS A 120 -8.32 -14.10 -14.89
N TYR A 121 -7.15 -13.45 -14.97
CA TYR A 121 -6.92 -12.33 -15.88
C TYR A 121 -6.18 -12.82 -17.14
N PHE A 122 -6.96 -13.25 -18.13
CA PHE A 122 -6.40 -13.80 -19.37
C PHE A 122 -6.27 -12.71 -20.44
N SER A 123 -5.12 -12.68 -21.11
CA SER A 123 -4.93 -11.87 -22.32
C SER A 123 -5.64 -12.48 -23.53
N GLN A 124 -5.88 -13.80 -23.50
CA GLN A 124 -6.54 -14.56 -24.55
C GLN A 124 -7.42 -15.63 -23.91
N ALA A 125 -8.72 -15.61 -24.21
CA ALA A 125 -9.69 -16.55 -23.65
C ALA A 125 -9.92 -17.79 -24.52
N SER A 126 -9.54 -17.76 -25.79
CA SER A 126 -9.77 -18.85 -26.75
C SER A 126 -8.72 -18.85 -27.86
N PHE A 127 -8.42 -20.04 -28.38
CA PHE A 127 -7.62 -20.20 -29.59
C PHE A 127 -8.42 -19.89 -30.88
N SER A 128 -9.75 -19.75 -30.78
CA SER A 128 -10.58 -19.27 -31.88
C SER A 128 -10.54 -17.76 -31.93
N GLU A 129 -10.11 -17.19 -33.05
CA GLU A 129 -10.00 -15.73 -33.22
C GLU A 129 -11.34 -15.01 -32.97
N GLU A 130 -12.44 -15.55 -33.48
CA GLU A 130 -13.78 -15.01 -33.31
C GLU A 130 -14.15 -14.88 -31.82
N ARG A 131 -13.90 -15.93 -31.03
CA ARG A 131 -14.21 -15.95 -29.60
C ARG A 131 -13.28 -15.03 -28.81
N ASP A 132 -12.01 -15.00 -29.17
CA ASP A 132 -11.04 -14.10 -28.54
C ASP A 132 -11.35 -12.64 -28.81
N GLN A 133 -11.72 -12.29 -30.05
CA GLN A 133 -12.19 -10.95 -30.39
C GLN A 133 -13.44 -10.56 -29.60
N LEU A 134 -14.39 -11.48 -29.45
CA LEU A 134 -15.59 -11.23 -28.65
C LEU A 134 -15.27 -11.02 -27.18
N TYR A 135 -14.39 -11.80 -26.60
CA TYR A 135 -13.91 -11.64 -25.23
C TYR A 135 -13.22 -10.30 -25.03
N ARG A 136 -12.30 -9.89 -25.89
CA ARG A 136 -11.63 -8.60 -25.84
C ARG A 136 -12.60 -7.42 -25.95
N ARG A 137 -13.70 -7.59 -26.69
CA ARG A 137 -14.76 -6.59 -26.77
C ARG A 137 -15.54 -6.48 -25.47
N TRP A 138 -15.82 -7.59 -24.82
CA TRP A 138 -16.41 -7.58 -23.49
C TRP A 138 -15.49 -6.94 -22.46
N GLN A 139 -14.19 -7.22 -22.51
CA GLN A 139 -13.22 -6.56 -21.65
C GLN A 139 -13.22 -5.04 -21.85
N ARG A 140 -13.32 -4.57 -23.09
CA ARG A 140 -13.43 -3.14 -23.40
C ARG A 140 -14.76 -2.56 -22.95
N ALA A 141 -15.88 -3.21 -23.26
CA ALA A 141 -17.21 -2.76 -22.84
C ALA A 141 -17.34 -2.64 -21.31
N PHE A 142 -16.69 -3.53 -20.58
CA PHE A 142 -16.66 -3.51 -19.12
C PHE A 142 -15.49 -2.72 -18.53
N ASN A 143 -14.66 -2.12 -19.37
CA ASN A 143 -13.50 -1.31 -18.99
C ASN A 143 -12.49 -2.03 -18.08
N ILE A 144 -12.34 -3.35 -18.25
CA ILE A 144 -11.61 -4.24 -17.34
C ILE A 144 -10.13 -3.85 -17.23
N ASN A 145 -9.48 -3.57 -18.36
CA ASN A 145 -8.04 -3.25 -18.37
C ASN A 145 -7.75 -1.97 -17.58
N GLN A 146 -8.54 -0.92 -17.82
CA GLN A 146 -8.39 0.34 -17.09
C GLN A 146 -8.65 0.15 -15.59
N MET A 147 -9.73 -0.51 -15.21
CA MET A 147 -10.04 -0.79 -13.79
C MET A 147 -8.93 -1.60 -13.10
N TYR A 148 -8.35 -2.58 -13.81
CA TYR A 148 -7.24 -3.37 -13.26
C TYR A 148 -5.97 -2.54 -13.07
N ASP A 149 -5.66 -1.64 -14.01
CA ASP A 149 -4.52 -0.72 -13.88
C ASP A 149 -4.76 0.28 -12.75
N GLU A 150 -5.95 0.87 -12.65
CA GLU A 150 -6.35 1.75 -11.54
C GLU A 150 -6.26 1.05 -10.17
N LEU A 151 -6.69 -0.21 -10.08
CA LEU A 151 -6.55 -1.01 -8.85
C LEU A 151 -5.08 -1.19 -8.44
N LYS A 152 -4.20 -1.53 -9.40
CA LYS A 152 -2.76 -1.68 -9.14
C LYS A 152 -2.14 -0.37 -8.63
N ASP A 153 -2.48 0.73 -9.28
CA ASP A 153 -1.97 2.05 -8.92
C ASP A 153 -2.45 2.46 -7.52
N GLN A 154 -3.73 2.26 -7.21
CA GLN A 154 -4.28 2.51 -5.87
C GLN A 154 -3.57 1.71 -4.78
N VAL A 155 -3.37 0.40 -5.00
CA VAL A 155 -2.66 -0.45 -4.02
C VAL A 155 -1.22 0.01 -3.84
N HIS A 156 -0.55 0.38 -4.91
CA HIS A 156 0.82 0.90 -4.88
C HIS A 156 0.91 2.23 -4.11
N ASP A 157 0.00 3.16 -4.37
CA ASP A 157 -0.05 4.46 -3.69
C ASP A 157 -0.29 4.32 -2.18
N ILE A 158 -1.22 3.44 -1.80
CA ILE A 158 -1.49 3.16 -0.38
C ILE A 158 -0.27 2.52 0.29
N GLU A 159 0.40 1.56 -0.34
CA GLU A 159 1.65 0.97 0.17
C GLU A 159 2.75 2.02 0.33
N GLY A 160 2.91 2.91 -0.65
CA GLY A 160 3.85 4.02 -0.62
C GLY A 160 3.60 4.97 0.55
N TYR A 161 2.35 5.37 0.75
CA TYR A 161 1.93 6.21 1.87
C TYR A 161 2.22 5.55 3.23
N LEU A 162 1.86 4.28 3.40
CA LEU A 162 2.11 3.55 4.64
C LEU A 162 3.60 3.37 4.94
N ALA A 163 4.41 3.12 3.92
CA ALA A 163 5.86 3.06 4.07
C ALA A 163 6.46 4.41 4.48
N GLN A 164 5.89 5.51 4.02
CA GLN A 164 6.29 6.85 4.44
C GLN A 164 5.91 7.10 5.90
N VAL A 165 4.68 6.83 6.29
CA VAL A 165 4.21 6.98 7.69
C VAL A 165 5.04 6.13 8.66
N ALA A 166 5.43 4.91 8.25
CA ALA A 166 6.29 4.06 9.07
C ALA A 166 7.68 4.67 9.27
N ARG A 167 8.28 5.24 8.22
CA ARG A 167 9.57 5.93 8.29
C ARG A 167 9.51 7.18 9.17
N ASP A 168 8.46 7.96 9.04
CA ASP A 168 8.28 9.18 9.83
C ASP A 168 8.19 8.84 11.33
N ARG A 169 7.44 7.79 11.70
CA ARG A 169 7.38 7.29 13.08
C ARG A 169 8.74 6.80 13.61
N GLU A 170 9.53 6.13 12.77
CA GLU A 170 10.88 5.69 13.13
C GLU A 170 11.81 6.90 13.39
N LEU A 171 11.72 7.94 12.57
CA LEU A 171 12.48 9.18 12.76
C LEU A 171 12.06 9.88 14.05
N GLU A 172 10.78 10.03 14.32
CA GLU A 172 10.27 10.60 15.57
C GLU A 172 10.74 9.83 16.82
N ALA A 173 10.70 8.48 16.74
CA ALA A 173 11.19 7.63 17.82
C ALA A 173 12.70 7.84 18.07
N ARG A 174 13.52 7.87 17.03
CA ARG A 174 14.96 8.14 17.13
C ARG A 174 15.27 9.53 17.68
N GLU A 175 14.53 10.55 17.23
CA GLU A 175 14.67 11.90 17.81
C GLU A 175 14.30 11.94 19.29
N GLY A 176 13.26 11.20 19.69
CA GLY A 176 12.87 11.03 21.09
C GLY A 176 13.98 10.40 21.92
N GLU A 177 14.60 9.33 21.43
CA GLU A 177 15.74 8.67 22.08
C GLU A 177 16.95 9.61 22.22
N LEU A 178 17.31 10.33 21.16
CA LEU A 178 18.40 11.30 21.19
C LEU A 178 18.15 12.43 22.17
N ARG A 179 16.93 12.93 22.30
CA ARG A 179 16.55 13.94 23.29
C ARG A 179 16.71 13.43 24.72
N GLN A 180 16.24 12.19 24.98
CA GLN A 180 16.40 11.55 26.30
C GLN A 180 17.86 11.31 26.63
N GLU A 181 18.69 10.88 25.68
CA GLU A 181 20.12 10.73 25.89
C GLU A 181 20.80 12.08 26.17
N ALA A 182 20.41 13.13 25.44
CA ALA A 182 20.93 14.48 25.68
C ALA A 182 20.54 14.99 27.08
N GLU A 183 19.34 14.77 27.56
CA GLU A 183 18.89 15.11 28.90
C GLU A 183 19.63 14.30 29.98
N ARG A 184 19.79 13.01 29.81
CA ARG A 184 20.59 12.16 30.70
C ARG A 184 22.07 12.62 30.76
N ASN A 185 22.64 12.97 29.63
CA ASN A 185 24.00 13.48 29.56
C ASN A 185 24.13 14.84 30.25
N ARG A 186 23.15 15.73 30.13
CA ARG A 186 23.10 17.01 30.88
C ARG A 186 23.00 16.78 32.38
N LEU A 187 22.10 15.90 32.83
CA LEU A 187 21.96 15.56 34.24
C LEU A 187 23.26 14.94 34.79
N ASN A 188 23.87 13.99 34.08
CA ASN A 188 25.13 13.39 34.47
C ASN A 188 26.27 14.41 34.51
N ALA A 189 26.29 15.36 33.60
CA ALA A 189 27.28 16.46 33.62
C ALA A 189 27.07 17.39 34.82
N LEU A 190 25.84 17.74 35.18
CA LEU A 190 25.51 18.52 36.35
C LEU A 190 25.88 17.79 37.64
N ILE A 191 25.51 16.50 37.77
CA ILE A 191 25.88 15.67 38.93
C ILE A 191 27.40 15.61 39.06
N THR A 192 28.13 15.40 37.97
CA THR A 192 29.60 15.36 38.01
C THR A 192 30.17 16.70 38.40
N LEU A 193 29.63 17.82 37.90
CA LEU A 193 30.10 19.18 38.18
C LEU A 193 29.85 19.56 39.64
N VAL A 194 28.80 19.06 40.28
CA VAL A 194 28.49 19.32 41.69
C VAL A 194 29.21 18.34 42.63
N LEU A 195 29.19 17.05 42.31
CA LEU A 195 29.80 16.01 43.19
C LEU A 195 31.32 16.08 43.23
N LEU A 196 31.97 16.47 42.13
CA LEU A 196 33.43 16.50 42.05
C LEU A 196 34.05 17.57 43.01
N PRO A 197 33.59 18.83 43.04
CA PRO A 197 34.07 19.80 44.01
C PRO A 197 33.67 19.46 45.47
N VAL A 198 32.51 18.86 45.70
CA VAL A 198 32.08 18.42 47.03
C VAL A 198 32.99 17.29 47.54
N SER A 199 33.36 16.33 46.69
CA SER A 199 34.28 15.25 47.06
C SER A 199 35.68 15.80 47.38
N ILE A 200 36.17 16.74 46.60
CA ILE A 200 37.46 17.40 46.86
C ILE A 200 37.42 18.19 48.15
N ALA A 201 36.38 18.99 48.36
CA ALA A 201 36.20 19.77 49.58
C ALA A 201 36.12 18.89 50.83
N SER A 202 35.37 17.78 50.79
CA SER A 202 35.28 16.84 51.88
C SER A 202 36.63 16.15 52.19
N GLY A 203 37.39 15.82 51.17
CA GLY A 203 38.76 15.29 51.31
C GLY A 203 39.71 16.27 51.96
N LEU A 204 39.65 17.53 51.57
CA LEU A 204 40.47 18.62 52.19
C LEU A 204 40.06 18.88 53.64
N ILE A 205 38.76 18.88 53.97
CA ILE A 205 38.28 19.04 55.36
C ILE A 205 38.76 17.90 56.25
N GLN A 206 38.73 16.69 55.75
CA GLN A 206 39.24 15.50 56.51
C GLN A 206 40.76 15.52 56.71
N ALA A 207 41.50 16.07 55.76
CA ALA A 207 42.95 16.20 55.87
C ALA A 207 43.38 17.43 56.76
N SER A 208 42.52 18.42 56.95
CA SER A 208 42.81 19.66 57.68
C SER A 208 43.29 19.44 59.10
N PRO A 209 42.69 18.58 59.96
CA PRO A 209 43.17 18.41 61.33
C PRO A 209 44.53 17.74 61.39
N VAL A 210 44.87 16.87 60.44
CA VAL A 210 46.19 16.26 60.35
C VAL A 210 47.25 17.30 59.97
N VAL A 211 46.95 18.16 59.02
CA VAL A 211 47.82 19.24 58.59
C VAL A 211 47.96 20.32 59.67
N SER A 212 46.92 20.70 60.38
CA SER A 212 46.97 21.71 61.45
C SER A 212 47.68 21.19 62.68
N ASN A 213 47.56 19.94 63.08
CA ASN A 213 48.31 19.31 64.16
C ASN A 213 49.83 19.22 63.83
N TRP A 214 50.17 18.97 62.60
CA TRP A 214 51.57 18.96 62.15
C TRP A 214 52.22 20.35 62.22
N ILE A 215 51.50 21.40 61.75
CA ILE A 215 51.98 22.76 61.76
C ILE A 215 52.14 23.27 63.21
N ASN A 216 51.15 23.01 64.09
CA ASN A 216 51.10 23.58 65.45
C ASN A 216 51.97 22.82 66.48
N SER A 217 52.19 21.52 66.31
CA SER A 217 52.91 20.71 67.30
C SER A 217 54.36 20.50 66.96
N GLY A 218 54.86 20.81 65.76
CA GLY A 218 56.22 20.55 65.34
C GLY A 218 56.64 19.07 65.36
N LYS A 219 55.68 18.18 65.67
CA LYS A 219 55.89 16.71 65.68
C LYS A 219 55.42 16.14 64.39
N THR A 220 56.22 15.28 63.78
CA THR A 220 55.83 14.53 62.62
C THR A 220 54.56 13.72 62.91
N PRO A 221 53.52 13.80 62.04
CA PRO A 221 52.26 13.04 62.26
C PRO A 221 52.61 11.56 62.38
N ALA A 222 51.83 10.85 63.23
CA ALA A 222 51.96 9.38 63.33
C ALA A 222 51.77 8.79 61.91
N THR A 223 52.56 7.81 61.57
CA THR A 223 52.57 7.18 60.24
C THR A 223 51.18 6.75 59.79
N ALA A 224 50.33 6.37 60.74
CA ALA A 224 48.92 5.96 60.50
C ALA A 224 48.06 7.11 60.01
N GLU A 225 48.22 8.35 60.56
CA GLU A 225 47.43 9.54 60.18
C GLU A 225 47.80 10.03 58.79
N LEU A 226 49.10 9.97 58.49
CA LEU A 226 49.61 10.35 57.17
C LEU A 226 49.15 9.38 56.06
N ILE A 227 49.16 8.08 56.39
CA ILE A 227 48.60 7.03 55.51
C ILE A 227 47.13 7.24 55.29
N ALA A 228 46.33 7.56 56.31
CA ALA A 228 44.90 7.81 56.20
C ALA A 228 44.60 9.05 55.30
N ALA A 229 45.33 10.14 55.46
CA ALA A 229 45.16 11.33 54.61
C ALA A 229 45.52 11.06 53.16
N VAL A 230 46.64 10.37 52.87
CA VAL A 230 47.04 9.98 51.55
C VAL A 230 46.05 9.02 50.90
N ALA A 231 45.54 8.06 51.70
CA ALA A 231 44.48 7.12 51.20
C ALA A 231 43.20 7.86 50.82
N ALA A 232 42.75 8.84 51.62
CA ALA A 232 41.55 9.64 51.33
C ALA A 232 41.69 10.46 50.05
N ILE A 233 42.86 11.05 49.82
CA ILE A 233 43.17 11.79 48.58
C ILE A 233 43.23 10.83 47.36
N ALA A 234 43.89 9.65 47.55
CA ALA A 234 43.97 8.65 46.49
C ALA A 234 42.58 8.12 46.09
N ILE A 235 41.71 7.82 47.05
CA ILE A 235 40.33 7.38 46.81
C ILE A 235 39.55 8.46 46.03
N SER A 236 39.69 9.74 46.40
CA SER A 236 39.01 10.86 45.72
C SER A 236 39.49 10.99 44.25
N VAL A 237 40.76 10.83 44.00
CA VAL A 237 41.36 10.85 42.65
C VAL A 237 40.90 9.63 41.82
N ILE A 238 40.87 8.45 42.43
CA ILE A 238 40.39 7.24 41.77
C ILE A 238 38.91 7.37 41.36
N VAL A 239 38.03 7.85 42.27
CA VAL A 239 36.62 8.08 41.97
C VAL A 239 36.48 9.10 40.85
N ALA A 240 37.22 10.23 40.89
CA ALA A 240 37.22 11.22 39.83
C ALA A 240 37.69 10.64 38.49
N SER A 241 38.74 9.82 38.48
CA SER A 241 39.29 9.19 37.28
C SER A 241 38.34 8.12 36.69
N LEU A 242 37.66 7.36 37.55
CA LEU A 242 36.66 6.39 37.12
C LEU A 242 35.41 7.09 36.53
N ALA A 243 34.98 8.20 37.08
CA ALA A 243 33.91 9.02 36.54
C ALA A 243 34.28 9.59 35.15
N LEU A 244 35.53 10.06 34.97
CA LEU A 244 36.03 10.55 33.69
C LEU A 244 36.18 9.43 32.65
N LYS A 245 36.63 8.23 33.07
CA LYS A 245 36.77 7.07 32.19
C LYS A 245 35.43 6.51 31.77
N ALA A 246 34.46 6.46 32.64
CA ALA A 246 33.05 6.10 32.31
C ALA A 246 32.41 7.06 31.28
N ARG A 247 32.86 8.32 31.28
CA ARG A 247 32.45 9.34 30.32
C ARG A 247 33.09 9.15 28.94
N ARG A 248 34.30 8.60 28.88
CA ARG A 248 35.07 8.43 27.63
C ARG A 248 34.68 7.17 26.86
N ASN A 249 34.07 6.21 27.52
CA ASN A 249 33.64 4.92 26.95
C ASN A 249 32.15 4.89 26.54
N LYS A 250 31.47 6.01 26.57
CA LYS A 250 30.13 6.24 25.97
C LYS A 250 30.23 7.20 24.79
#